data_489da42d37ef56af6f5ae8b6cbd7f592
#
_entry.id   489da42d37ef56af6f5ae8b6cbd7f592
#
_cell.length_a   1.000
_cell.length_b   1.000
_cell.length_c   1.000
_cell.angle_alpha   90.00
_cell.angle_beta   90.00
_cell.angle_gamma   90.00
#
_symmetry.space_group_name_H-M   'P 1'
#
loop_
_entity.id
_entity.type
_entity.pdbx_description
1 polymer ?
#
loop_
_entity_poly.entity_id
_entity_poly.type
_entity_poly.pdbx_seq_one_letter_code
_entity_poly.pdbx_strand_id
1 'polypeptide(L)'
;MVDAALAGLLVTVMATALVQEAPHEYLGVALFAAVVAHIVLNRRWFKTLIHGRYNAVRILRLVAIAGLVACAVGQMASALVLSKFAFGFLPALPGAAFARRVHMLCSYWGFVLAFAHVGLQSKSLFRLMRTRGASNAPGALRPVIWAGRFLFVAIACFGAYSLVKLDFGNYLLGQVQFALADYGAAGALSLMRYASIAVLISGLFHYLRAALEALEKSRRRTSRAR
;
A
#
# COMPACT_ATOMS: atom_id res chain seq x y z
N MET A 1 -10.98 9.09 -7.54
CA MET A 1 -10.20 10.24 -7.07
C MET A 1 -9.70 10.03 -5.63
N VAL A 2 -10.55 9.61 -4.69
CA VAL A 2 -10.15 9.38 -3.28
C VAL A 2 -9.01 8.35 -3.15
N ASP A 3 -9.05 7.25 -3.89
CA ASP A 3 -8.02 6.19 -3.81
C ASP A 3 -6.63 6.67 -4.26
N ALA A 4 -6.57 7.53 -5.27
CA ALA A 4 -5.31 8.13 -5.72
C ALA A 4 -4.76 9.13 -4.70
N ALA A 5 -5.65 9.91 -4.08
CA ALA A 5 -5.27 10.83 -3.01
C ALA A 5 -4.74 10.08 -1.78
N LEU A 6 -5.39 8.99 -1.38
CA LEU A 6 -4.93 8.11 -0.29
C LEU A 6 -3.54 7.53 -0.57
N ALA A 7 -3.32 7.01 -1.79
CA ALA A 7 -2.02 6.48 -2.18
C ALA A 7 -0.93 7.56 -2.16
N GLY A 8 -1.22 8.75 -2.70
CA GLY A 8 -0.29 9.87 -2.69
C GLY A 8 0.04 10.36 -1.28
N LEU A 9 -0.97 10.57 -0.44
CA LEU A 9 -0.78 10.97 0.96
C LEU A 9 0.05 9.93 1.74
N LEU A 10 -0.25 8.63 1.57
CA LEU A 10 0.48 7.58 2.27
C LEU A 10 1.96 7.56 1.87
N VAL A 11 2.27 7.66 0.57
CA VAL A 11 3.65 7.72 0.08
C VAL A 11 4.37 8.96 0.62
N THR A 12 3.68 10.11 0.66
CA THR A 12 4.25 11.37 1.16
C THR A 12 4.54 11.30 2.66
N VAL A 13 3.62 10.78 3.46
CA VAL A 13 3.79 10.64 4.93
C VAL A 13 4.93 9.65 5.26
N MET A 14 5.13 8.61 4.44
CA MET A 14 6.25 7.68 4.61
C MET A 14 7.60 8.28 4.24
N ALA A 15 7.64 9.28 3.36
CA ALA A 15 8.86 9.97 2.96
C ALA A 15 9.29 11.01 4.02
N THR A 16 9.65 10.55 5.22
CA THR A 16 9.97 11.40 6.39
C THR A 16 11.14 12.36 6.16
N ALA A 17 12.06 12.03 5.24
CA ALA A 17 13.12 12.96 4.83
C ALA A 17 12.60 14.19 4.07
N LEU A 18 11.40 14.10 3.47
CA LEU A 18 10.73 15.22 2.80
C LEU A 18 9.86 16.02 3.77
N VAL A 19 9.27 15.34 4.76
CA VAL A 19 8.22 15.92 5.62
C VAL A 19 8.73 16.04 7.04
N GLN A 20 8.86 17.28 7.53
CA GLN A 20 9.25 17.58 8.91
C GLN A 20 8.18 17.10 9.91
N GLU A 21 8.50 17.12 11.25
CA GLU A 21 7.61 16.59 12.29
C GLU A 21 6.19 17.20 12.24
N ALA A 22 6.05 18.51 12.22
CA ALA A 22 4.73 19.14 12.25
C ALA A 22 3.89 18.85 10.98
N PRO A 23 4.38 19.05 9.75
CA PRO A 23 3.66 18.62 8.55
C PRO A 23 3.34 17.12 8.53
N HIS A 24 4.22 16.24 9.05
CA HIS A 24 3.97 14.82 9.15
C HIS A 24 2.71 14.52 9.98
N GLU A 25 2.56 15.13 11.14
CA GLU A 25 1.39 14.95 12.00
C GLU A 25 0.09 15.41 11.32
N TYR A 26 0.06 16.59 10.71
CA TYR A 26 -1.12 17.11 10.02
C TYR A 26 -1.49 16.29 8.78
N LEU A 27 -0.50 15.86 7.99
CA LEU A 27 -0.72 14.95 6.85
C LEU A 27 -1.21 13.59 7.32
N GLY A 28 -0.73 13.08 8.46
CA GLY A 28 -1.20 11.85 9.08
C GLY A 28 -2.68 11.93 9.47
N VAL A 29 -3.09 13.04 10.09
CA VAL A 29 -4.51 13.31 10.41
C VAL A 29 -5.36 13.40 9.13
N ALA A 30 -4.87 14.10 8.11
CA ALA A 30 -5.55 14.21 6.82
C ALA A 30 -5.68 12.83 6.14
N LEU A 31 -4.64 12.00 6.18
CA LEU A 31 -4.66 10.63 5.68
C LEU A 31 -5.71 9.80 6.42
N PHE A 32 -5.77 9.88 7.75
CA PHE A 32 -6.76 9.15 8.55
C PHE A 32 -8.20 9.60 8.22
N ALA A 33 -8.44 10.89 8.11
CA ALA A 33 -9.74 11.43 7.69
C ALA A 33 -10.13 10.94 6.29
N ALA A 34 -9.18 10.89 5.36
CA ALA A 34 -9.40 10.36 4.01
C ALA A 34 -9.67 8.84 4.02
N VAL A 35 -9.04 8.06 4.92
CA VAL A 35 -9.33 6.63 5.13
C VAL A 35 -10.77 6.45 5.64
N VAL A 36 -11.20 7.23 6.64
CA VAL A 36 -12.57 7.20 7.14
C VAL A 36 -13.57 7.54 6.03
N ALA A 37 -13.31 8.59 5.26
CA ALA A 37 -14.13 8.94 4.11
C ALA A 37 -14.20 7.82 3.07
N HIS A 38 -13.07 7.18 2.75
CA HIS A 38 -13.01 6.02 1.84
C HIS A 38 -13.88 4.86 2.36
N ILE A 39 -13.81 4.53 3.65
CA ILE A 39 -14.63 3.48 4.27
C ILE A 39 -16.11 3.82 4.16
N VAL A 40 -16.51 5.05 4.49
CA VAL A 40 -17.90 5.52 4.43
C VAL A 40 -18.43 5.47 3.00
N LEU A 41 -17.68 5.93 2.02
CA LEU A 41 -18.05 5.89 0.61
C LEU A 41 -18.22 4.45 0.09
N ASN A 42 -17.40 3.53 0.59
CA ASN A 42 -17.42 2.12 0.21
C ASN A 42 -18.24 1.22 1.15
N ARG A 43 -19.07 1.79 2.05
CA ARG A 43 -19.83 1.03 3.05
C ARG A 43 -20.71 -0.09 2.47
N ARG A 44 -21.15 0.03 1.22
CA ARG A 44 -21.93 -1.01 0.54
C ARG A 44 -21.15 -2.31 0.37
N TRP A 45 -19.83 -2.24 0.29
CA TRP A 45 -18.97 -3.42 0.18
C TRP A 45 -19.08 -4.33 1.42
N PHE A 46 -19.24 -3.77 2.62
CA PHE A 46 -19.38 -4.54 3.85
C PHE A 46 -20.62 -5.46 3.83
N LYS A 47 -21.71 -5.04 3.15
CA LYS A 47 -22.90 -5.88 2.96
C LYS A 47 -22.61 -7.13 2.11
N THR A 48 -21.61 -7.09 1.28
CA THR A 48 -21.21 -8.22 0.43
C THR A 48 -20.37 -9.26 1.16
N LEU A 49 -19.85 -8.95 2.36
CA LEU A 49 -19.03 -9.86 3.16
C LEU A 49 -19.77 -11.14 3.54
N ILE A 50 -21.05 -11.03 3.84
CA ILE A 50 -21.88 -12.14 4.33
C ILE A 50 -22.40 -13.02 3.18
N HIS A 51 -22.35 -12.54 1.93
CA HIS A 51 -22.95 -13.23 0.78
C HIS A 51 -21.90 -13.71 -0.21
N GLY A 52 -22.09 -14.91 -0.80
CA GLY A 52 -21.31 -15.45 -1.91
C GLY A 52 -20.21 -16.42 -1.49
N ARG A 53 -19.59 -17.06 -2.50
CA ARG A 53 -18.52 -18.05 -2.30
C ARG A 53 -17.19 -17.40 -1.98
N TYR A 54 -16.51 -17.91 -0.97
CA TYR A 54 -15.16 -17.51 -0.61
C TYR A 54 -14.15 -18.25 -1.48
N ASN A 55 -13.45 -17.52 -2.35
CA ASN A 55 -12.31 -18.01 -3.10
C ASN A 55 -11.01 -17.42 -2.53
N ALA A 56 -9.85 -17.96 -2.95
CA ALA A 56 -8.55 -17.54 -2.43
C ALA A 56 -8.30 -16.03 -2.57
N VAL A 57 -8.69 -15.43 -3.71
CA VAL A 57 -8.55 -13.98 -3.94
C VAL A 57 -9.41 -13.17 -3.00
N ARG A 58 -10.64 -13.64 -2.69
CA ARG A 58 -11.55 -12.96 -1.76
C ARG A 58 -11.01 -13.01 -0.34
N ILE A 59 -10.50 -14.16 0.09
CA ILE A 59 -9.89 -14.33 1.41
C ILE A 59 -8.69 -13.40 1.55
N LEU A 60 -7.80 -13.37 0.55
CA LEU A 60 -6.63 -12.48 0.56
C LEU A 60 -7.01 -11.00 0.66
N ARG A 61 -8.06 -10.58 -0.03
CA ARG A 61 -8.60 -9.20 0.10
C ARG A 61 -9.13 -8.91 1.48
N LEU A 62 -9.86 -9.85 2.08
CA LEU A 62 -10.40 -9.70 3.42
C LEU A 62 -9.30 -9.56 4.47
N VAL A 63 -8.28 -10.41 4.40
CA VAL A 63 -7.10 -10.34 5.28
C VAL A 63 -6.39 -9.00 5.12
N ALA A 64 -6.18 -8.54 3.88
CA ALA A 64 -5.55 -7.24 3.63
C ALA A 64 -6.36 -6.08 4.23
N ILE A 65 -7.70 -6.08 4.06
CA ILE A 65 -8.57 -5.03 4.60
C ILE A 65 -8.64 -5.08 6.12
N ALA A 66 -8.75 -6.26 6.72
CA ALA A 66 -8.74 -6.41 8.18
C ALA A 66 -7.41 -5.90 8.79
N GLY A 67 -6.30 -6.26 8.16
CA GLY A 67 -4.98 -5.75 8.56
C GLY A 67 -4.86 -4.23 8.38
N LEU A 68 -5.39 -3.67 7.30
CA LEU A 68 -5.42 -2.21 7.09
C LEU A 68 -6.21 -1.48 8.18
N VAL A 69 -7.39 -1.99 8.54
CA VAL A 69 -8.19 -1.40 9.62
C VAL A 69 -7.44 -1.47 10.95
N ALA A 70 -6.84 -2.61 11.26
CA ALA A 70 -6.03 -2.77 12.48
C ALA A 70 -4.83 -1.80 12.48
N CYS A 71 -4.11 -1.67 11.36
CA CYS A 71 -3.01 -0.70 11.24
C CYS A 71 -3.50 0.75 11.36
N ALA A 72 -4.63 1.11 10.77
CA ALA A 72 -5.18 2.46 10.86
C ALA A 72 -5.57 2.83 12.29
N VAL A 73 -6.19 1.90 13.04
CA VAL A 73 -6.51 2.08 14.45
C VAL A 73 -5.24 2.20 15.29
N GLY A 74 -4.28 1.29 15.11
CA GLY A 74 -3.01 1.32 15.84
C GLY A 74 -2.21 2.59 15.54
N GLN A 75 -2.23 3.05 14.28
CA GLN A 75 -1.56 4.27 13.84
C GLN A 75 -2.14 5.51 14.53
N MET A 76 -3.46 5.64 14.55
CA MET A 76 -4.11 6.79 15.20
C MET A 76 -3.96 6.73 16.73
N ALA A 77 -4.14 5.57 17.34
CA ALA A 77 -3.96 5.42 18.79
C ALA A 77 -2.53 5.77 19.24
N SER A 78 -1.52 5.31 18.50
CA SER A 78 -0.13 5.66 18.76
C SER A 78 0.19 7.12 18.46
N ALA A 79 -0.40 7.69 17.42
CA ALA A 79 -0.23 9.10 17.06
C ALA A 79 -0.73 10.04 18.16
N LEU A 80 -1.87 9.72 18.80
CA LEU A 80 -2.39 10.50 19.93
C LEU A 80 -1.40 10.58 21.11
N VAL A 81 -0.65 9.49 21.36
CA VAL A 81 0.35 9.44 22.44
C VAL A 81 1.63 10.19 22.06
N LEU A 82 1.99 10.20 20.77
CA LEU A 82 3.27 10.72 20.28
C LEU A 82 3.19 12.18 19.80
N SER A 83 1.98 12.69 19.54
CA SER A 83 1.76 13.98 18.90
C SER A 83 2.25 15.14 19.78
N LYS A 84 2.96 16.05 19.13
CA LYS A 84 3.44 17.30 19.75
C LYS A 84 2.70 18.55 19.19
N PHE A 85 2.17 18.44 17.96
CA PHE A 85 1.59 19.56 17.22
C PHE A 85 0.09 19.39 17.00
N ALA A 86 -0.34 18.35 16.30
CA ALA A 86 -1.74 18.18 15.91
C ALA A 86 -2.66 17.94 17.13
N PHE A 87 -2.18 17.20 18.13
CA PHE A 87 -2.89 16.89 19.38
C PHE A 87 -2.13 17.41 20.61
N GLY A 88 -1.22 18.38 20.44
CA GLY A 88 -0.41 18.96 21.52
C GLY A 88 -1.21 19.63 22.65
N PHE A 89 -2.51 19.84 22.46
CA PHE A 89 -3.44 20.32 23.50
C PHE A 89 -3.88 19.21 24.49
N LEU A 90 -3.59 17.94 24.17
CA LEU A 90 -3.87 16.84 25.08
C LEU A 90 -2.76 16.72 26.15
N PRO A 91 -3.11 16.29 27.38
CA PRO A 91 -2.09 16.01 28.38
C PRO A 91 -1.17 14.88 27.90
N ALA A 92 0.10 14.92 28.35
CA ALA A 92 1.07 13.88 28.03
C ALA A 92 0.56 12.50 28.49
N LEU A 93 0.36 11.59 27.54
CA LEU A 93 -0.10 10.24 27.81
C LEU A 93 1.11 9.33 28.10
N PRO A 94 0.99 8.38 29.06
CA PRO A 94 2.06 7.44 29.36
C PRO A 94 2.22 6.40 28.24
N GLY A 95 3.40 5.78 28.15
CA GLY A 95 3.63 4.66 27.22
C GLY A 95 4.23 5.06 25.87
N ALA A 96 4.92 6.19 25.77
CA ALA A 96 5.52 6.68 24.52
C ALA A 96 6.44 5.65 23.81
N ALA A 97 7.19 4.83 24.57
CA ALA A 97 8.05 3.80 23.98
C ALA A 97 7.23 2.70 23.28
N PHE A 98 6.14 2.26 23.88
CA PHE A 98 5.22 1.28 23.28
C PHE A 98 4.49 1.91 22.08
N ALA A 99 3.96 3.12 22.24
CA ALA A 99 3.28 3.84 21.17
C ALA A 99 4.19 4.00 19.93
N ARG A 100 5.48 4.28 20.12
CA ARG A 100 6.45 4.40 19.03
C ARG A 100 6.63 3.09 18.28
N ARG A 101 6.74 1.97 18.98
CA ARG A 101 6.82 0.64 18.34
C ARG A 101 5.57 0.33 17.51
N VAL A 102 4.39 0.60 18.08
CA VAL A 102 3.11 0.41 17.38
C VAL A 102 3.02 1.31 16.16
N HIS A 103 3.41 2.58 16.30
CA HIS A 103 3.40 3.55 15.19
C HIS A 103 4.28 3.08 14.04
N MET A 104 5.51 2.69 14.31
CA MET A 104 6.45 2.20 13.31
C MET A 104 5.93 0.92 12.64
N LEU A 105 5.51 -0.07 13.43
CA LEU A 105 5.01 -1.33 12.90
C LEU A 105 3.77 -1.14 12.02
N CYS A 106 2.80 -0.33 12.50
CA CYS A 106 1.58 -0.05 11.76
C CYS A 106 1.83 0.80 10.49
N SER A 107 2.83 1.70 10.50
CA SER A 107 3.22 2.47 9.31
C SER A 107 3.70 1.54 8.18
N TYR A 108 4.64 0.66 8.47
CA TYR A 108 5.24 -0.20 7.44
C TYR A 108 4.32 -1.33 7.01
N TRP A 109 3.62 -2.01 7.93
CA TRP A 109 2.60 -2.99 7.57
C TRP A 109 1.41 -2.35 6.88
N GLY A 110 0.94 -1.19 7.35
CA GLY A 110 -0.11 -0.42 6.71
C GLY A 110 0.24 -0.05 5.27
N PHE A 111 1.49 0.37 5.03
CA PHE A 111 2.01 0.65 3.69
C PHE A 111 1.97 -0.59 2.79
N VAL A 112 2.52 -1.72 3.25
CA VAL A 112 2.50 -2.98 2.48
C VAL A 112 1.07 -3.43 2.17
N LEU A 113 0.19 -3.43 3.17
CA LEU A 113 -1.19 -3.87 3.01
C LEU A 113 -2.01 -2.93 2.12
N ALA A 114 -1.76 -1.61 2.17
CA ALA A 114 -2.43 -0.64 1.30
C ALA A 114 -2.09 -0.89 -0.17
N PHE A 115 -0.82 -1.06 -0.51
CA PHE A 115 -0.41 -1.30 -1.88
C PHE A 115 -0.68 -2.75 -2.35
N ALA A 116 -0.72 -3.72 -1.43
CA ALA A 116 -1.29 -5.04 -1.70
C ALA A 116 -2.79 -4.93 -2.05
N HIS A 117 -3.55 -4.16 -1.28
CA HIS A 117 -4.97 -3.91 -1.54
C HIS A 117 -5.19 -3.25 -2.91
N VAL A 118 -4.39 -2.23 -3.26
CA VAL A 118 -4.40 -1.60 -4.59
C VAL A 118 -4.14 -2.64 -5.68
N GLY A 119 -3.12 -3.47 -5.56
CA GLY A 119 -2.80 -4.51 -6.53
C GLY A 119 -3.91 -5.56 -6.70
N LEU A 120 -4.55 -5.96 -5.60
CA LEU A 120 -5.67 -6.91 -5.60
C LEU A 120 -6.96 -6.33 -6.21
N GLN A 121 -7.17 -5.01 -6.15
CA GLN A 121 -8.38 -4.35 -6.66
C GLN A 121 -8.23 -3.86 -8.11
N SER A 122 -7.06 -3.43 -8.52
CA SER A 122 -6.82 -2.72 -9.77
C SER A 122 -6.71 -3.64 -10.98
N LYS A 123 -7.87 -4.03 -11.55
CA LYS A 123 -7.89 -4.76 -12.83
C LYS A 123 -7.51 -3.87 -14.02
N SER A 124 -7.86 -2.59 -13.97
CA SER A 124 -7.68 -1.64 -15.06
C SER A 124 -6.27 -1.06 -15.13
N LEU A 125 -5.64 -0.78 -13.97
CA LEU A 125 -4.33 -0.16 -13.90
C LEU A 125 -3.25 -0.99 -14.62
N PHE A 126 -3.33 -2.32 -14.48
CA PHE A 126 -2.37 -3.25 -15.10
C PHE A 126 -2.85 -3.84 -16.44
N ARG A 127 -3.95 -3.35 -17.01
CA ARG A 127 -4.48 -3.85 -18.30
C ARG A 127 -3.48 -3.65 -19.43
N LEU A 128 -2.77 -2.52 -19.45
CA LEU A 128 -1.72 -2.22 -20.41
C LEU A 128 -0.54 -3.18 -20.36
N MET A 129 -0.28 -3.76 -19.18
CA MET A 129 0.85 -4.69 -18.96
C MET A 129 0.53 -6.14 -19.33
N ARG A 130 -0.72 -6.44 -19.66
CA ARG A 130 -1.14 -7.80 -20.04
C ARG A 130 -0.57 -8.20 -21.39
N THR A 131 0.07 -9.39 -21.49
CA THR A 131 0.71 -9.90 -22.70
C THR A 131 -0.23 -9.94 -23.93
N ARG A 132 -1.51 -10.27 -23.72
CA ARG A 132 -2.53 -10.29 -24.80
C ARG A 132 -2.90 -8.90 -25.35
N GLY A 133 -2.71 -7.83 -24.57
CA GLY A 133 -2.98 -6.48 -25.05
C GLY A 133 -1.94 -5.99 -26.07
N ALA A 134 -0.68 -6.42 -25.94
CA ALA A 134 0.38 -6.01 -26.86
C ALA A 134 0.36 -6.74 -28.20
N SER A 135 -0.04 -8.03 -28.23
CA SER A 135 -0.12 -8.80 -29.47
C SER A 135 -1.31 -8.41 -30.34
N ASN A 136 -2.41 -7.95 -29.73
CA ASN A 136 -3.65 -7.58 -30.44
C ASN A 136 -3.82 -6.06 -30.60
N ALA A 137 -2.85 -5.26 -30.13
CA ALA A 137 -2.90 -3.81 -30.28
C ALA A 137 -2.57 -3.39 -31.72
N PRO A 138 -3.21 -2.33 -32.23
CA PRO A 138 -2.79 -1.69 -33.47
C PRO A 138 -1.29 -1.39 -33.47
N GLY A 139 -0.61 -1.52 -34.59
CA GLY A 139 0.85 -1.38 -34.71
C GLY A 139 1.42 -0.14 -34.05
N ALA A 140 0.72 0.99 -34.15
CA ALA A 140 1.09 2.27 -33.53
C ALA A 140 1.10 2.24 -31.98
N LEU A 141 0.30 1.38 -31.33
CA LEU A 141 0.25 1.30 -29.85
C LEU A 141 1.25 0.31 -29.26
N ARG A 142 1.83 -0.58 -30.06
CA ARG A 142 2.81 -1.58 -29.59
C ARG A 142 4.02 -0.96 -28.89
N PRO A 143 4.73 0.04 -29.44
CA PRO A 143 5.89 0.63 -28.79
C PRO A 143 5.52 1.28 -27.45
N VAL A 144 4.36 1.94 -27.36
CA VAL A 144 3.88 2.56 -26.11
C VAL A 144 3.64 1.51 -25.02
N ILE A 145 3.05 0.37 -25.37
CA ILE A 145 2.82 -0.73 -24.43
C ILE A 145 4.15 -1.33 -23.94
N TRP A 146 5.12 -1.52 -24.87
CA TRP A 146 6.43 -2.04 -24.49
C TRP A 146 7.22 -1.05 -23.64
N ALA A 147 7.18 0.24 -23.97
CA ALA A 147 7.79 1.29 -23.16
C ALA A 147 7.20 1.32 -21.73
N GLY A 148 5.86 1.22 -21.61
CA GLY A 148 5.18 1.15 -20.32
C GLY A 148 5.58 -0.09 -19.48
N ARG A 149 5.80 -1.24 -20.14
CA ARG A 149 6.29 -2.45 -19.46
C ARG A 149 7.73 -2.28 -18.99
N PHE A 150 8.60 -1.76 -19.86
CA PHE A 150 9.98 -1.51 -19.50
C PHE A 150 10.08 -0.53 -18.32
N LEU A 151 9.33 0.57 -18.37
CA LEU A 151 9.26 1.55 -17.29
C LEU A 151 8.77 0.92 -15.98
N PHE A 152 7.72 0.08 -16.04
CA PHE A 152 7.23 -0.63 -14.86
C PHE A 152 8.30 -1.54 -14.25
N VAL A 153 9.00 -2.32 -15.07
CA VAL A 153 10.07 -3.20 -14.59
C VAL A 153 11.22 -2.39 -13.99
N ALA A 154 11.61 -1.29 -14.63
CA ALA A 154 12.67 -0.40 -14.12
C ALA A 154 12.28 0.19 -12.75
N ILE A 155 11.03 0.69 -12.60
CA ILE A 155 10.53 1.21 -11.33
C ILE A 155 10.46 0.09 -10.28
N ALA A 156 10.01 -1.11 -10.64
CA ALA A 156 9.93 -2.24 -9.72
C ALA A 156 11.32 -2.70 -9.26
N CYS A 157 12.32 -2.75 -10.14
CA CYS A 157 13.71 -3.04 -9.79
C CYS A 157 14.29 -1.99 -8.84
N PHE A 158 14.02 -0.70 -9.10
CA PHE A 158 14.41 0.38 -8.19
C PHE A 158 13.67 0.27 -6.85
N GLY A 159 12.41 -0.17 -6.84
CA GLY A 159 11.65 -0.48 -5.62
C GLY A 159 12.28 -1.61 -4.81
N ALA A 160 12.71 -2.70 -5.47
CA ALA A 160 13.40 -3.80 -4.80
C ALA A 160 14.76 -3.36 -4.20
N TYR A 161 15.53 -2.58 -4.94
CA TYR A 161 16.74 -1.95 -4.42
C TYR A 161 16.43 -1.05 -3.20
N SER A 162 15.36 -0.26 -3.27
CA SER A 162 14.95 0.67 -2.21
C SER A 162 14.49 -0.05 -0.94
N LEU A 163 13.86 -1.23 -1.05
CA LEU A 163 13.51 -2.07 0.11
C LEU A 163 14.76 -2.44 0.93
N VAL A 164 15.85 -2.82 0.24
CA VAL A 164 17.12 -3.17 0.90
C VAL A 164 17.77 -1.92 1.48
N LYS A 165 17.84 -0.83 0.72
CA LYS A 165 18.48 0.43 1.15
C LYS A 165 17.81 1.10 2.32
N LEU A 166 16.49 0.99 2.44
CA LEU A 166 15.72 1.55 3.56
C LEU A 166 15.60 0.58 4.74
N ASP A 167 16.27 -0.55 4.70
CA ASP A 167 16.21 -1.58 5.74
C ASP A 167 14.76 -1.98 6.11
N PHE A 168 13.90 -2.00 5.08
CA PHE A 168 12.46 -2.10 5.21
C PHE A 168 12.01 -3.35 5.99
N GLY A 169 12.80 -4.45 5.87
CA GLY A 169 12.54 -5.71 6.57
C GLY A 169 12.59 -5.57 8.09
N ASN A 170 13.59 -4.87 8.63
CA ASN A 170 13.74 -4.68 10.07
C ASN A 170 12.61 -3.82 10.66
N TYR A 171 12.07 -2.88 9.89
CA TYR A 171 10.87 -2.15 10.29
C TYR A 171 9.62 -3.04 10.35
N LEU A 172 9.43 -3.94 9.37
CA LEU A 172 8.32 -4.90 9.37
C LEU A 172 8.41 -5.90 10.53
N LEU A 173 9.64 -6.24 10.97
CA LEU A 173 9.87 -7.11 12.11
C LEU A 173 9.82 -6.36 13.47
N GLY A 174 9.61 -5.04 13.46
CA GLY A 174 9.54 -4.22 14.67
C GLY A 174 10.87 -4.08 15.41
N GLN A 175 11.99 -4.34 14.73
CA GLN A 175 13.34 -4.24 15.30
C GLN A 175 13.85 -2.80 15.38
N VAL A 176 13.28 -1.89 14.61
CA VAL A 176 13.64 -0.47 14.57
C VAL A 176 12.53 0.38 15.18
N GLN A 177 12.90 1.21 16.16
CA GLN A 177 11.94 2.06 16.89
C GLN A 177 11.91 3.51 16.40
N PHE A 178 12.87 3.93 15.58
CA PHE A 178 12.98 5.29 15.08
C PHE A 178 13.16 5.26 13.57
N ALA A 179 12.43 6.10 12.84
CA ALA A 179 12.73 6.34 11.45
C ALA A 179 14.11 7.03 11.39
N LEU A 180 15.09 6.35 10.82
CA LEU A 180 16.32 6.99 10.42
C LEU A 180 15.97 7.84 9.19
N ALA A 181 15.56 9.08 9.45
CA ALA A 181 15.41 10.04 8.37
C ALA A 181 16.83 10.33 7.86
N ASP A 182 17.11 9.86 6.65
CA ASP A 182 18.33 10.26 5.93
C ASP A 182 18.16 11.72 5.48
N TYR A 183 18.37 12.64 6.41
CA TYR A 183 18.32 14.08 6.13
C TYR A 183 19.38 14.53 5.11
N GLY A 184 20.36 13.69 4.79
CA GLY A 184 21.32 13.91 3.73
C GLY A 184 20.81 13.53 2.34
N ALA A 185 19.80 12.68 2.24
CA ALA A 185 19.16 12.36 0.97
C ALA A 185 18.17 13.46 0.60
N ALA A 186 18.18 13.93 -0.64
CA ALA A 186 17.17 14.83 -1.14
C ALA A 186 15.76 14.24 -0.87
N GLY A 187 14.84 15.02 -0.24
CA GLY A 187 13.50 14.54 0.08
C GLY A 187 12.76 13.95 -1.13
N ALA A 188 13.05 14.46 -2.33
CA ALA A 188 12.57 13.89 -3.59
C ALA A 188 13.01 12.42 -3.79
N LEU A 189 14.24 12.07 -3.42
CA LEU A 189 14.74 10.70 -3.54
C LEU A 189 14.01 9.76 -2.57
N SER A 190 13.73 10.21 -1.35
CA SER A 190 12.93 9.46 -0.38
C SER A 190 11.52 9.18 -0.93
N LEU A 191 10.86 10.19 -1.49
CA LEU A 191 9.56 10.03 -2.14
C LEU A 191 9.60 9.03 -3.31
N MET A 192 10.61 9.13 -4.16
CA MET A 192 10.80 8.20 -5.29
C MET A 192 11.04 6.76 -4.82
N ARG A 193 11.78 6.55 -3.73
CA ARG A 193 12.00 5.22 -3.14
C ARG A 193 10.69 4.62 -2.64
N TYR A 194 9.90 5.34 -1.83
CA TYR A 194 8.60 4.81 -1.35
C TYR A 194 7.59 4.64 -2.49
N ALA A 195 7.54 5.54 -3.46
CA ALA A 195 6.68 5.39 -4.64
C ALA A 195 7.05 4.14 -5.47
N SER A 196 8.33 3.85 -5.64
CA SER A 196 8.79 2.66 -6.37
C SER A 196 8.49 1.35 -5.63
N ILE A 197 8.61 1.34 -4.28
CA ILE A 197 8.21 0.21 -3.44
C ILE A 197 6.69 -0.02 -3.56
N ALA A 198 5.90 1.05 -3.56
CA ALA A 198 4.45 0.98 -3.74
C ALA A 198 4.05 0.34 -5.08
N VAL A 199 4.73 0.71 -6.17
CA VAL A 199 4.55 0.11 -7.51
C VAL A 199 4.94 -1.37 -7.50
N LEU A 200 6.06 -1.71 -6.90
CA LEU A 200 6.54 -3.10 -6.77
C LEU A 200 5.51 -3.97 -6.05
N ILE A 201 5.05 -3.55 -4.86
CA ILE A 201 4.09 -4.30 -4.04
C ILE A 201 2.75 -4.44 -4.80
N SER A 202 2.25 -3.34 -5.38
CA SER A 202 1.01 -3.38 -6.15
C SER A 202 1.09 -4.32 -7.35
N GLY A 203 2.22 -4.31 -8.06
CA GLY A 203 2.49 -5.23 -9.16
C GLY A 203 2.52 -6.69 -8.71
N LEU A 204 3.25 -6.99 -7.64
CA LEU A 204 3.35 -8.35 -7.09
C LEU A 204 1.97 -8.92 -6.74
N PHE A 205 1.15 -8.17 -6.02
CA PHE A 205 -0.20 -8.62 -5.64
C PHE A 205 -1.18 -8.66 -6.81
N HIS A 206 -1.00 -7.82 -7.83
CA HIS A 206 -1.75 -7.92 -9.07
C HIS A 206 -1.48 -9.25 -9.80
N TYR A 207 -0.21 -9.62 -9.97
CA TYR A 207 0.17 -10.88 -10.62
C TYR A 207 -0.20 -12.09 -9.77
N LEU A 208 -0.05 -12.02 -8.44
CA LEU A 208 -0.52 -13.06 -7.53
C LEU A 208 -2.03 -13.33 -7.71
N ARG A 209 -2.84 -12.27 -7.74
CA ARG A 209 -4.27 -12.38 -8.02
C ARG A 209 -4.53 -13.04 -9.37
N ALA A 210 -3.84 -12.60 -10.43
CA ALA A 210 -4.03 -13.15 -11.77
C ALA A 210 -3.69 -14.64 -11.82
N ALA A 211 -2.63 -15.06 -11.13
CA ALA A 211 -2.24 -16.47 -11.01
C ALA A 211 -3.32 -17.29 -10.26
N LEU A 212 -3.82 -16.80 -9.13
CA LEU A 212 -4.88 -17.45 -8.36
C LEU A 212 -6.17 -17.61 -9.18
N GLU A 213 -6.60 -16.55 -9.90
CA GLU A 213 -7.78 -16.60 -10.79
C GLU A 213 -7.59 -17.64 -11.93
N ALA A 214 -6.37 -17.77 -12.48
CA ALA A 214 -6.05 -18.75 -13.51
C ALA A 214 -6.11 -20.19 -12.99
N LEU A 215 -5.54 -20.44 -11.81
CA LEU A 215 -5.57 -21.74 -11.15
C LEU A 215 -7.02 -22.18 -10.83
N GLU A 216 -7.84 -21.30 -10.31
CA GLU A 216 -9.26 -21.60 -10.03
C GLU A 216 -10.02 -21.94 -11.32
N LYS A 217 -9.76 -21.22 -12.41
CA LYS A 217 -10.39 -21.48 -13.70
C LYS A 217 -9.98 -22.85 -14.26
N SER A 218 -8.71 -23.22 -14.13
CA SER A 218 -8.21 -24.54 -14.55
C SER A 218 -8.88 -25.66 -13.77
N ARG A 219 -8.93 -25.57 -12.43
CA ARG A 219 -9.59 -26.56 -11.55
C ARG A 219 -11.05 -26.79 -11.91
N ARG A 220 -11.80 -25.71 -12.20
CA ARG A 220 -13.23 -25.79 -12.59
C ARG A 220 -13.42 -26.47 -13.96
N ARG A 221 -12.48 -26.30 -14.90
CA ARG A 221 -12.53 -26.99 -16.20
C ARG A 221 -12.31 -28.47 -16.05
N THR A 222 -11.33 -28.89 -15.25
CA THR A 222 -11.04 -30.32 -15.01
C THR A 222 -12.19 -31.01 -14.26
N SER A 223 -12.83 -30.33 -13.31
CA SER A 223 -13.99 -30.88 -12.58
C SER A 223 -15.27 -31.01 -13.45
N ARG A 224 -15.39 -30.28 -14.54
CA ARG A 224 -16.53 -30.39 -15.48
C ARG A 224 -16.31 -31.41 -16.58
N ALA A 225 -15.07 -31.83 -16.79
CA ALA A 225 -14.69 -32.84 -17.80
C ALA A 225 -14.67 -34.27 -17.25
N ARG A 226 -14.88 -34.46 -15.95
CA ARG A 226 -15.11 -35.72 -15.23
C ARG A 226 -16.60 -35.89 -14.94
#